data_723741dc106e68d85b222939728a495f
#
_entry.id   723741dc106e68d85b222939728a495f
#
_cell.length_a   1.000
_cell.length_b   1.000
_cell.length_c   1.000
_cell.angle_alpha   90.00
_cell.angle_beta   90.00
_cell.angle_gamma   90.00
#
_symmetry.space_group_name_H-M   'P 1'
#
loop_
_entity.id
_entity.type
_entity.pdbx_description
1 polymer ?
#
loop_
_entity_poly.entity_id
_entity_poly.type
_entity_poly.pdbx_seq_one_letter_code
_entity_poly.pdbx_strand_id
1 'polypeptide(L)'
;ELEFPNGGIAYVIGNVIAQRAGTDISSVVSYGAEGPRWPVNGLYLAHNTLVNDNYTGTFLAVRDEKFPGGIDVWAINNLTVGNGDVNRPAQGRFEGNRTAGRGELIEYGGLPLRLTNMSPLRGSVRPPGSSGAVDLLPSAEFTYPVGTRKVRVNSSLSPGAFQ
;
A
#
# COMPACT_ATOMS: atom_id res chain seq x y z
N GLU A 1 -9.59 -7.67 -2.38
CA GLU A 1 -8.40 -7.64 -2.73
C GLU A 1 -7.31 -8.29 -1.88
N LEU A 2 -6.66 -7.66 -0.94
CA LEU A 2 -5.64 -8.31 -0.12
C LEU A 2 -6.11 -8.39 1.33
N GLU A 3 -6.19 -9.60 1.88
CA GLU A 3 -6.70 -9.80 3.22
C GLU A 3 -5.77 -10.65 4.10
N PHE A 4 -5.66 -10.24 5.37
CA PHE A 4 -4.98 -10.95 6.45
C PHE A 4 -5.96 -11.15 7.61
N PRO A 5 -6.98 -11.99 7.46
CA PRO A 5 -8.11 -12.04 8.38
C PRO A 5 -7.72 -12.40 9.82
N ASN A 6 -6.71 -13.25 9.99
CA ASN A 6 -6.28 -13.73 11.29
C ASN A 6 -5.00 -13.07 11.84
N GLY A 7 -4.58 -11.94 11.26
CA GLY A 7 -3.36 -11.25 11.67
C GLY A 7 -2.08 -11.98 11.27
N GLY A 8 -1.06 -11.95 12.11
CA GLY A 8 0.29 -12.41 11.84
C GLY A 8 1.19 -11.27 11.36
N ILE A 9 2.41 -11.57 10.94
CA ILE A 9 3.33 -10.59 10.38
C ILE A 9 3.21 -10.59 8.85
N ALA A 10 2.86 -9.45 8.27
CA ALA A 10 2.70 -9.27 6.84
C ALA A 10 3.55 -8.11 6.31
N TYR A 11 4.37 -8.38 5.30
CA TYR A 11 5.11 -7.39 4.53
C TYR A 11 4.52 -7.29 3.13
N VAL A 12 4.01 -6.12 2.80
CA VAL A 12 3.40 -5.82 1.50
C VAL A 12 4.17 -4.66 0.89
N ILE A 13 5.06 -4.95 -0.06
CA ILE A 13 6.05 -3.99 -0.54
C ILE A 13 6.06 -3.94 -2.07
N GLY A 14 5.87 -2.76 -2.63
CA GLY A 14 6.02 -2.52 -4.07
C GLY A 14 4.92 -3.14 -4.95
N ASN A 15 3.72 -3.36 -4.41
CA ASN A 15 2.63 -3.98 -5.15
C ASN A 15 1.66 -2.94 -5.74
N VAL A 16 0.99 -3.32 -6.82
CA VAL A 16 -0.23 -2.67 -7.27
C VAL A 16 -1.41 -3.52 -6.85
N ILE A 17 -2.29 -2.95 -6.03
CA ILE A 17 -3.50 -3.63 -5.52
C ILE A 17 -4.68 -2.79 -5.96
N ALA A 18 -5.52 -3.35 -6.85
CA ALA A 18 -6.60 -2.61 -7.47
C ALA A 18 -7.95 -3.28 -7.23
N GLN A 19 -8.86 -2.49 -6.68
CA GLN A 19 -10.26 -2.83 -6.52
C GLN A 19 -11.06 -2.15 -7.63
N ARG A 20 -11.69 -2.97 -8.46
CA ARG A 20 -12.51 -2.45 -9.57
C ARG A 20 -13.90 -2.08 -9.11
N ALA A 21 -14.53 -1.16 -9.86
CA ALA A 21 -15.92 -0.78 -9.60
C ALA A 21 -16.87 -1.99 -9.63
N GLY A 22 -17.80 -2.01 -8.68
CA GLY A 22 -18.82 -3.06 -8.57
C GLY A 22 -18.38 -4.29 -7.80
N THR A 23 -17.24 -4.29 -7.12
CA THR A 23 -16.90 -5.36 -6.18
C THR A 23 -17.69 -5.17 -4.87
N ASP A 24 -18.07 -6.29 -4.25
CA ASP A 24 -18.79 -6.27 -2.96
C ASP A 24 -17.87 -6.05 -1.76
N ILE A 25 -16.55 -6.08 -1.96
CA ILE A 25 -15.57 -5.89 -0.90
C ILE A 25 -15.33 -4.40 -0.71
N SER A 26 -15.37 -3.93 0.54
CA SER A 26 -15.25 -2.51 0.88
C SER A 26 -13.81 -2.02 1.07
N SER A 27 -12.81 -2.92 1.10
CA SER A 27 -11.43 -2.58 1.44
C SER A 27 -10.42 -3.11 0.43
N VAL A 28 -9.47 -2.27 0.02
CA VAL A 28 -8.36 -2.67 -0.86
C VAL A 28 -7.38 -3.58 -0.12
N VAL A 29 -7.04 -3.20 1.12
CA VAL A 29 -6.26 -4.02 2.06
C VAL A 29 -7.02 -4.13 3.38
N SER A 30 -7.20 -5.35 3.87
CA SER A 30 -7.87 -5.63 5.14
C SER A 30 -6.95 -6.44 6.06
N TYR A 31 -6.90 -6.07 7.35
CA TYR A 31 -6.12 -6.78 8.35
C TYR A 31 -6.91 -7.00 9.64
N GLY A 32 -6.96 -8.25 10.11
CA GLY A 32 -7.47 -8.62 11.41
C GLY A 32 -8.98 -8.81 11.49
N ALA A 33 -9.68 -8.99 10.37
CA ALA A 33 -11.15 -9.11 10.36
C ALA A 33 -11.71 -10.24 11.24
N GLU A 34 -10.95 -11.32 11.43
CA GLU A 34 -11.33 -12.47 12.29
C GLU A 34 -10.59 -12.51 13.64
N GLY A 35 -9.75 -11.49 13.92
CA GLY A 35 -8.93 -11.44 15.13
C GLY A 35 -7.65 -12.29 15.04
N PRO A 36 -6.80 -12.23 16.09
CA PRO A 36 -5.47 -12.84 16.03
C PRO A 36 -5.52 -14.35 16.19
N ARG A 37 -4.76 -15.07 15.37
CA ARG A 37 -4.36 -16.47 15.58
C ARG A 37 -2.86 -16.61 15.87
N TRP A 38 -2.11 -15.54 15.78
CA TRP A 38 -0.68 -15.52 15.94
C TRP A 38 -0.27 -14.71 17.17
N PRO A 39 0.79 -15.09 17.87
CA PRO A 39 1.22 -14.35 19.08
C PRO A 39 1.82 -12.99 18.76
N VAL A 40 2.35 -12.80 17.55
CA VAL A 40 2.92 -11.53 17.10
C VAL A 40 2.20 -11.06 15.84
N ASN A 41 1.80 -9.80 15.83
CA ASN A 41 0.98 -9.23 14.78
C ASN A 41 1.56 -7.91 14.29
N GLY A 42 1.62 -7.74 12.98
CA GLY A 42 2.13 -6.52 12.36
C GLY A 42 1.85 -6.48 10.87
N LEU A 43 1.53 -5.29 10.37
CA LEU A 43 1.35 -5.03 8.95
C LEU A 43 2.30 -3.93 8.50
N TYR A 44 3.18 -4.27 7.56
CA TYR A 44 4.16 -3.35 6.97
C TYR A 44 3.83 -3.14 5.50
N LEU A 45 3.14 -2.04 5.21
CA LEU A 45 2.63 -1.67 3.89
C LEU A 45 3.49 -0.54 3.33
N ALA A 46 4.42 -0.84 2.41
CA ALA A 46 5.38 0.13 1.92
C ALA A 46 5.45 0.21 0.39
N HIS A 47 5.46 1.43 -0.14
CA HIS A 47 5.59 1.69 -1.57
C HIS A 47 4.57 0.92 -2.43
N ASN A 48 3.32 0.78 -1.99
CA ASN A 48 2.27 0.17 -2.80
C ASN A 48 1.44 1.23 -3.52
N THR A 49 0.93 0.89 -4.69
CA THR A 49 -0.12 1.65 -5.37
C THR A 49 -1.45 0.98 -5.09
N LEU A 50 -2.32 1.66 -4.34
CA LEU A 50 -3.63 1.17 -3.91
C LEU A 50 -4.69 1.90 -4.72
N VAL A 51 -5.45 1.15 -5.52
CA VAL A 51 -6.47 1.70 -6.41
C VAL A 51 -7.84 1.28 -5.95
N ASN A 52 -8.75 2.24 -5.80
CA ASN A 52 -10.15 1.95 -5.53
C ASN A 52 -11.03 2.67 -6.55
N ASP A 53 -11.68 1.89 -7.41
CA ASP A 53 -12.62 2.38 -8.42
C ASP A 53 -14.08 2.38 -7.93
N ASN A 54 -14.34 1.90 -6.71
CA ASN A 54 -15.66 1.99 -6.10
C ASN A 54 -15.95 3.43 -5.66
N TYR A 55 -17.23 3.73 -5.52
CA TYR A 55 -17.71 5.04 -5.08
C TYR A 55 -17.30 5.38 -3.64
N THR A 56 -17.23 4.35 -2.80
CA THR A 56 -16.84 4.42 -1.40
C THR A 56 -15.90 3.26 -1.09
N GLY A 57 -15.29 3.27 0.06
CA GLY A 57 -14.46 2.17 0.53
C GLY A 57 -13.27 2.64 1.36
N THR A 58 -12.38 1.71 1.61
CA THR A 58 -11.21 1.92 2.47
C THR A 58 -9.97 1.40 1.77
N PHE A 59 -8.93 2.21 1.64
CA PHE A 59 -7.65 1.73 1.12
C PHE A 59 -6.97 0.78 2.09
N LEU A 60 -7.08 1.05 3.39
CA LEU A 60 -6.54 0.21 4.45
C LEU A 60 -7.54 0.14 5.61
N ALA A 61 -8.07 -1.05 5.87
CA ALA A 61 -8.91 -1.36 7.02
C ALA A 61 -8.13 -2.23 8.01
N VAL A 62 -7.89 -1.71 9.22
CA VAL A 62 -7.26 -2.45 10.33
C VAL A 62 -8.25 -2.57 11.46
N ARG A 63 -8.43 -3.79 11.97
CA ARG A 63 -9.31 -4.13 13.09
C ARG A 63 -8.51 -4.23 14.39
N ASP A 64 -7.83 -3.15 14.76
CA ASP A 64 -6.96 -3.09 15.95
C ASP A 64 -7.71 -3.37 17.25
N GLU A 65 -9.01 -3.05 17.32
CA GLU A 65 -9.88 -3.35 18.44
C GLU A 65 -9.98 -4.85 18.78
N LYS A 66 -9.64 -5.72 17.83
CA LYS A 66 -9.63 -7.17 18.03
C LYS A 66 -8.32 -7.74 18.58
N PHE A 67 -7.31 -6.90 18.74
CA PHE A 67 -5.96 -7.31 19.11
C PHE A 67 -5.57 -6.76 20.49
N PRO A 68 -5.94 -7.44 21.58
CA PRO A 68 -5.65 -6.94 22.95
C PRO A 68 -4.16 -6.79 23.24
N GLY A 69 -3.30 -7.52 22.52
CA GLY A 69 -1.83 -7.38 22.60
C GLY A 69 -1.26 -6.27 21.71
N GLY A 70 -2.10 -5.53 20.99
CA GLY A 70 -1.70 -4.50 20.03
C GLY A 70 -1.25 -5.06 18.68
N ILE A 71 -1.11 -4.16 17.73
CA ILE A 71 -0.61 -4.43 16.37
C ILE A 71 0.40 -3.34 16.02
N ASP A 72 1.52 -3.73 15.41
CA ASP A 72 2.43 -2.78 14.78
C ASP A 72 2.00 -2.55 13.33
N VAL A 73 1.57 -1.32 12.99
CA VAL A 73 1.07 -0.98 11.64
C VAL A 73 1.89 0.13 11.04
N TRP A 74 2.62 -0.18 9.97
CA TRP A 74 3.36 0.80 9.21
C TRP A 74 2.79 0.91 7.80
N ALA A 75 2.31 2.09 7.44
CA ALA A 75 1.93 2.43 6.07
C ALA A 75 2.82 3.57 5.59
N ILE A 76 3.79 3.26 4.74
CA ILE A 76 4.86 4.19 4.38
C ILE A 76 4.97 4.31 2.85
N ASN A 77 4.99 5.55 2.36
CA ASN A 77 5.22 5.85 0.94
C ASN A 77 4.24 5.17 -0.04
N ASN A 78 3.03 4.84 0.41
CA ASN A 78 2.02 4.30 -0.49
C ASN A 78 1.37 5.41 -1.32
N LEU A 79 0.90 5.06 -2.50
CA LEU A 79 0.13 5.92 -3.40
C LEU A 79 -1.32 5.41 -3.43
N THR A 80 -2.26 6.26 -3.06
CA THR A 80 -3.69 5.95 -3.18
C THR A 80 -4.29 6.62 -4.40
N VAL A 81 -5.17 5.92 -5.12
CA VAL A 81 -5.81 6.39 -6.35
C VAL A 81 -7.30 6.05 -6.30
N GLY A 82 -8.14 7.04 -6.51
CA GLY A 82 -9.60 6.89 -6.40
C GLY A 82 -10.15 7.32 -5.05
N ASN A 83 -11.31 6.77 -4.66
CA ASN A 83 -12.02 7.17 -3.45
C ASN A 83 -11.78 6.17 -2.32
N GLY A 84 -11.57 6.66 -1.11
CA GLY A 84 -11.45 5.80 0.06
C GLY A 84 -10.68 6.44 1.21
N ASP A 85 -10.85 5.85 2.37
CA ASP A 85 -10.20 6.25 3.60
C ASP A 85 -9.05 5.30 3.97
N VAL A 86 -8.13 5.79 4.78
CA VAL A 86 -7.11 4.98 5.45
C VAL A 86 -7.44 4.95 6.93
N ASN A 87 -7.85 3.79 7.42
CA ASN A 87 -7.99 3.59 8.86
C ASN A 87 -6.60 3.59 9.50
N ARG A 88 -6.42 4.44 10.50
CA ARG A 88 -5.15 4.61 11.20
C ARG A 88 -5.32 4.18 12.66
N PRO A 89 -4.83 3.01 13.05
CA PRO A 89 -4.75 2.63 14.45
C PRO A 89 -4.02 3.67 15.28
N ALA A 90 -4.35 3.75 16.56
CA ALA A 90 -3.75 4.72 17.49
C ALA A 90 -2.22 4.54 17.61
N GLN A 91 -1.74 3.30 17.44
CA GLN A 91 -0.32 2.97 17.38
C GLN A 91 0.02 2.57 15.95
N GLY A 92 0.81 3.39 15.28
CA GLY A 92 1.18 3.10 13.91
C GLY A 92 2.09 4.17 13.33
N ARG A 93 2.75 3.84 12.22
CA ARG A 93 3.63 4.73 11.49
C ARG A 93 3.07 4.99 10.08
N PHE A 94 2.61 6.21 9.84
CA PHE A 94 1.94 6.60 8.60
C PHE A 94 2.67 7.79 7.97
N GLU A 95 3.66 7.51 7.13
CA GLU A 95 4.57 8.51 6.60
C GLU A 95 4.65 8.47 5.08
N GLY A 96 4.79 9.61 4.43
CA GLY A 96 5.06 9.70 3.00
C GLY A 96 3.94 9.18 2.07
N ASN A 97 2.80 8.76 2.61
CA ASN A 97 1.67 8.34 1.78
C ASN A 97 1.08 9.55 1.04
N ARG A 98 0.71 9.34 -0.22
CA ARG A 98 0.17 10.39 -1.09
C ARG A 98 -1.06 9.88 -1.84
N THR A 99 -1.92 10.81 -2.22
CA THR A 99 -3.05 10.55 -3.12
C THR A 99 -2.78 11.21 -4.46
N ALA A 100 -3.02 10.49 -5.54
CA ALA A 100 -2.94 11.00 -6.90
C ALA A 100 -4.28 10.87 -7.62
N GLY A 101 -4.58 11.86 -8.46
CA GLY A 101 -5.64 11.73 -9.44
C GLY A 101 -5.24 10.80 -10.58
N ARG A 102 -6.21 10.17 -11.24
CA ARG A 102 -5.93 9.29 -12.40
C ARG A 102 -5.14 9.99 -13.51
N GLY A 103 -5.41 11.28 -13.75
CA GLY A 103 -4.69 12.08 -14.74
C GLY A 103 -3.20 12.32 -14.44
N GLU A 104 -2.75 12.02 -13.22
CA GLU A 104 -1.35 12.08 -12.83
C GLU A 104 -0.60 10.77 -13.08
N LEU A 105 -1.29 9.76 -13.59
CA LEU A 105 -0.78 8.40 -13.74
C LEU A 105 -0.79 7.95 -15.20
N ILE A 106 0.22 7.17 -15.55
CA ILE A 106 0.26 6.42 -16.80
C ILE A 106 -0.48 5.12 -16.55
N GLU A 107 -1.48 4.84 -17.38
CA GLU A 107 -2.28 3.62 -17.31
C GLU A 107 -1.78 2.56 -18.30
N TYR A 108 -1.79 1.30 -17.84
CA TYR A 108 -1.54 0.13 -18.65
C TYR A 108 -2.65 -0.90 -18.40
N GLY A 109 -3.38 -1.29 -19.44
CA GLY A 109 -4.50 -2.25 -19.32
C GLY A 109 -5.61 -1.76 -18.38
N GLY A 110 -5.85 -0.44 -18.29
CA GLY A 110 -6.83 0.16 -17.40
C GLY A 110 -6.41 0.21 -15.92
N LEU A 111 -5.14 -0.08 -15.62
CA LEU A 111 -4.57 0.08 -14.27
C LEU A 111 -3.72 1.36 -14.22
N PRO A 112 -3.97 2.28 -13.28
CA PRO A 112 -3.13 3.43 -13.04
C PRO A 112 -1.88 2.96 -12.29
N LEU A 113 -0.76 2.89 -13.00
CA LEU A 113 0.44 2.24 -12.46
C LEU A 113 1.51 3.24 -12.02
N ARG A 114 1.91 4.15 -12.88
CA ARG A 114 3.10 4.98 -12.69
C ARG A 114 2.76 6.46 -12.74
N LEU A 115 3.34 7.24 -11.85
CA LEU A 115 3.27 8.71 -11.93
C LEU A 115 3.82 9.21 -13.27
N THR A 116 3.12 10.14 -13.89
CA THR A 116 3.63 10.85 -15.08
C THR A 116 4.94 11.57 -14.78
N ASN A 117 5.73 11.85 -15.79
CA ASN A 117 7.02 12.57 -15.60
C ASN A 117 6.84 13.98 -15.03
N MET A 118 5.66 14.57 -15.17
CA MET A 118 5.32 15.92 -14.69
C MET A 118 4.69 15.92 -13.30
N SER A 119 4.41 14.76 -12.71
CA SER A 119 3.78 14.72 -11.38
C SER A 119 4.72 15.29 -10.30
N PRO A 120 4.25 16.23 -9.49
CA PRO A 120 5.02 16.80 -8.37
C PRO A 120 5.28 15.79 -7.26
N LEU A 121 4.60 14.64 -7.29
CA LEU A 121 4.79 13.54 -6.33
C LEU A 121 6.06 12.74 -6.60
N ARG A 122 6.65 12.87 -7.78
CA ARG A 122 7.92 12.19 -8.08
C ARG A 122 9.05 12.73 -7.21
N GLY A 123 9.81 11.81 -6.62
CA GLY A 123 10.93 12.17 -5.75
C GLY A 123 10.53 12.84 -4.43
N SER A 124 9.26 12.78 -4.03
CA SER A 124 8.72 13.53 -2.89
C SER A 124 8.76 12.79 -1.56
N VAL A 125 9.28 11.57 -1.52
CA VAL A 125 9.32 10.77 -0.29
C VAL A 125 10.73 10.37 0.11
N ARG A 126 10.90 10.02 1.38
CA ARG A 126 12.18 9.57 1.97
C ARG A 126 12.25 8.04 2.00
N PRO A 127 13.45 7.45 2.15
CA PRO A 127 13.58 6.01 2.35
C PRO A 127 12.71 5.52 3.50
N PRO A 128 11.98 4.39 3.32
CA PRO A 128 11.04 3.89 4.32
C PRO A 128 11.72 3.30 5.57
N GLY A 129 13.00 2.93 5.46
CA GLY A 129 13.72 2.22 6.51
C GLY A 129 13.42 0.73 6.51
N SER A 130 13.70 0.08 7.64
CA SER A 130 13.54 -1.37 7.81
C SER A 130 12.68 -1.68 9.03
N SER A 131 11.95 -2.80 8.98
CA SER A 131 11.32 -3.40 10.16
C SER A 131 12.05 -4.70 10.48
N GLY A 132 12.76 -4.71 11.61
CA GLY A 132 13.69 -5.80 11.91
C GLY A 132 14.75 -5.96 10.81
N ALA A 133 14.87 -7.16 10.26
CA ALA A 133 15.81 -7.47 9.17
C ALA A 133 15.24 -7.20 7.76
N VAL A 134 13.98 -6.78 7.64
CA VAL A 134 13.31 -6.58 6.34
C VAL A 134 13.44 -5.12 5.92
N ASP A 135 14.13 -4.86 4.81
CA ASP A 135 14.13 -3.56 4.16
C ASP A 135 12.77 -3.32 3.49
N LEU A 136 12.17 -2.17 3.77
CA LEU A 136 10.85 -1.79 3.23
C LEU A 136 10.94 -1.08 1.87
N LEU A 137 12.16 -0.90 1.34
CA LEU A 137 12.37 -0.39 -0.02
C LEU A 137 12.14 -1.51 -1.05
N PRO A 138 11.29 -1.32 -2.08
CA PRO A 138 11.10 -2.32 -3.11
C PRO A 138 12.41 -2.64 -3.84
N SER A 139 12.76 -3.91 -3.96
CA SER A 139 13.90 -4.39 -4.75
C SER A 139 13.55 -4.64 -6.22
N ALA A 140 12.25 -4.80 -6.50
CA ALA A 140 11.71 -5.01 -7.83
C ALA A 140 10.39 -4.24 -8.02
N GLU A 141 10.07 -3.91 -9.26
CA GLU A 141 8.78 -3.34 -9.64
C GLU A 141 8.12 -4.18 -10.73
N PHE A 142 6.80 -4.15 -10.76
CA PHE A 142 5.98 -4.86 -11.73
C PHE A 142 6.23 -4.37 -13.16
N THR A 143 6.20 -5.28 -14.13
CA THR A 143 6.25 -4.98 -15.56
C THR A 143 5.02 -5.57 -16.24
N TYR A 144 4.16 -4.71 -16.80
CA TYR A 144 2.96 -5.14 -17.50
C TYR A 144 3.30 -5.91 -18.79
N PRO A 145 2.55 -6.97 -19.17
CA PRO A 145 1.39 -7.53 -18.45
C PRO A 145 1.78 -8.53 -17.34
N VAL A 146 2.97 -9.10 -17.38
CA VAL A 146 3.47 -10.08 -16.42
C VAL A 146 4.99 -9.99 -16.34
N GLY A 147 5.53 -9.80 -15.14
CA GLY A 147 6.96 -9.80 -14.93
C GLY A 147 7.41 -8.80 -13.88
N THR A 148 8.72 -8.77 -13.64
CA THR A 148 9.35 -7.82 -12.74
C THR A 148 10.67 -7.34 -13.33
N ARG A 149 11.07 -6.13 -12.94
CA ARG A 149 12.41 -5.60 -13.18
C ARG A 149 13.00 -5.07 -11.88
N LYS A 150 14.32 -5.07 -11.77
CA LYS A 150 15.00 -4.46 -10.63
C LYS A 150 14.64 -2.97 -10.53
N VAL A 151 14.33 -2.53 -9.33
CA VAL A 151 14.23 -1.10 -9.03
C VAL A 151 15.60 -0.47 -9.13
N ARG A 152 15.71 0.59 -9.93
CA ARG A 152 16.89 1.46 -9.92
C ARG A 152 16.60 2.60 -8.95
N VAL A 153 17.13 2.48 -7.74
CA VAL A 153 17.00 3.54 -6.73
C VAL A 153 17.87 4.72 -7.17
N ASN A 154 17.22 5.76 -7.63
CA ASN A 154 17.84 7.07 -7.79
C ASN A 154 17.84 7.80 -6.43
N SER A 155 18.52 8.92 -6.34
CA SER A 155 18.63 9.74 -5.11
C SER A 155 17.29 10.27 -4.58
N SER A 156 16.22 10.16 -5.35
CA SER A 156 14.86 10.62 -4.98
C SER A 156 13.85 9.51 -5.19
N LEU A 157 13.07 9.21 -4.16
CA LEU A 157 12.03 8.18 -4.16
C LEU A 157 10.65 8.76 -4.40
N SER A 158 9.82 8.01 -5.12
CA SER A 158 8.42 8.35 -5.38
C SER A 158 7.49 7.49 -4.50
N PRO A 159 6.30 7.98 -4.14
CA PRO A 159 5.29 7.14 -3.50
C PRO A 159 4.75 6.12 -4.52
N GLY A 160 4.28 4.98 -4.01
CA GLY A 160 3.72 3.92 -4.84
C GLY A 160 4.72 2.87 -5.29
N ALA A 161 4.25 1.94 -6.11
CA ALA A 161 4.96 0.74 -6.52
C ALA A 161 6.08 0.97 -7.57
N PHE A 162 6.16 2.15 -8.14
CA PHE A 162 7.10 2.47 -9.22
C PHE A 162 8.03 3.64 -8.86
N GLN A 163 9.32 3.45 -9.08
CA GLN A 163 10.38 4.42 -8.82
C GLN A 163 10.92 5.09 -10.08
#